data_0f71b2aab514a33a039c34b15838fed9
#
_entry.id   0f71b2aab514a33a039c34b15838fed9
#
_cell.length_a   1.000
_cell.length_b   1.000
_cell.length_c   1.000
_cell.angle_alpha   90.00
_cell.angle_beta   90.00
_cell.angle_gamma   90.00
#
_symmetry.space_group_name_H-M   'P 1'
#
loop_
_entity.id
_entity.type
_entity.pdbx_description
1 polymer ?
#
loop_
_entity_poly.entity_id
_entity_poly.type
_entity_poly.pdbx_seq_one_letter_code
_entity_poly.pdbx_strand_id
1 'polypeptide(L)'
;GLCEQKFDDNWTTDYFGPNISKKNKFYGEYTFHYWFWKNELINMNENDWIGFCAYRRFWLNEKKDNIKNPNFQDKILKQVPEFWKDYQVILGNKIQVSNIKWIKILKYGKTSLLNNPKAFFKKNRSIKFHFDMFHGNGVLDKAINVLNENDREDFRDFVNTNNSYNQGNMSVSYTHLRAHETRHY
;
A
#
# COMPACT_ATOMS: atom_id res chain seq x y z
N GLY A 1 1.50 7.70 -14.40
CA GLY A 1 0.95 7.36 -15.70
C GLY A 1 2.02 6.98 -16.71
N LEU A 2 1.64 6.43 -17.84
CA LEU A 2 2.57 6.21 -18.95
C LEU A 2 2.88 7.57 -19.59
N CYS A 3 4.14 7.96 -19.69
CA CYS A 3 4.59 9.26 -20.21
C CYS A 3 4.10 9.61 -21.64
N GLU A 4 3.58 8.62 -22.37
CA GLU A 4 3.10 8.75 -23.74
C GLU A 4 1.58 8.86 -23.84
N GLN A 5 0.85 8.66 -22.74
CA GLN A 5 -0.60 8.73 -22.73
C GLN A 5 -1.05 10.17 -22.56
N LYS A 6 -1.81 10.68 -23.53
CA LYS A 6 -2.47 12.00 -23.42
C LYS A 6 -3.68 11.84 -22.50
N PHE A 7 -3.74 12.67 -21.49
CA PHE A 7 -4.88 12.81 -20.60
C PHE A 7 -5.56 14.14 -20.88
N ASP A 8 -6.85 14.23 -20.56
CA ASP A 8 -7.58 15.50 -20.62
C ASP A 8 -7.00 16.50 -19.61
N ASP A 9 -7.16 17.77 -19.85
CA ASP A 9 -6.60 18.86 -19.03
C ASP A 9 -7.05 18.84 -17.56
N ASN A 10 -8.13 18.14 -17.27
CA ASN A 10 -8.65 17.95 -15.91
C ASN A 10 -7.88 16.90 -15.08
N TRP A 11 -6.92 16.18 -15.69
CA TRP A 11 -6.12 15.18 -15.01
C TRP A 11 -4.80 15.76 -14.53
N THR A 12 -4.52 15.59 -13.25
CA THR A 12 -3.19 15.84 -12.70
C THR A 12 -2.24 14.72 -13.10
N THR A 13 -1.12 15.10 -13.66
CA THR A 13 -0.10 14.16 -14.17
C THR A 13 1.23 14.34 -13.46
N ASP A 14 2.06 13.32 -13.46
CA ASP A 14 3.33 13.26 -12.73
C ASP A 14 4.58 13.54 -13.58
N TYR A 15 4.46 14.33 -14.67
CA TYR A 15 5.62 14.64 -15.52
C TYR A 15 6.08 16.10 -15.50
N PHE A 16 5.49 16.93 -14.66
CA PHE A 16 5.93 18.31 -14.47
C PHE A 16 6.82 18.43 -13.22
N GLY A 17 7.72 19.40 -13.22
CA GLY A 17 8.61 19.64 -12.08
C GLY A 17 9.48 18.44 -11.72
N PRO A 18 10.01 18.38 -10.50
CA PRO A 18 10.77 17.23 -9.99
C PRO A 18 9.93 15.95 -10.01
N ASN A 19 10.33 14.96 -10.83
CA ASN A 19 9.56 13.74 -11.01
C ASN A 19 10.44 12.54 -11.36
N ILE A 20 9.87 11.34 -11.25
CA ILE A 20 10.44 10.06 -11.65
C ILE A 20 9.49 9.28 -12.59
N SER A 21 8.65 9.98 -13.34
CA SER A 21 7.60 9.39 -14.20
C SER A 21 8.14 8.37 -15.20
N LYS A 22 9.34 8.58 -15.74
CA LYS A 22 10.03 7.64 -16.64
C LYS A 22 10.31 6.28 -15.99
N LYS A 23 10.34 6.21 -14.66
CA LYS A 23 10.55 4.97 -13.90
C LYS A 23 9.24 4.26 -13.56
N ASN A 24 8.09 4.69 -14.10
CA ASN A 24 6.77 4.13 -13.80
C ASN A 24 6.69 2.61 -14.01
N LYS A 25 7.39 2.06 -15.02
CA LYS A 25 7.45 0.60 -15.24
C LYS A 25 8.02 -0.20 -14.05
N PHE A 26 8.80 0.44 -13.18
CA PHE A 26 9.39 -0.19 -11.99
C PHE A 26 8.62 0.15 -10.72
N TYR A 27 8.17 1.40 -10.58
CA TYR A 27 7.59 1.92 -9.36
C TYR A 27 6.07 2.05 -9.41
N GLY A 28 5.45 1.86 -10.60
CA GLY A 28 4.00 1.97 -10.76
C GLY A 28 3.47 3.31 -10.24
N GLU A 29 2.42 3.27 -9.44
CA GLU A 29 1.75 4.45 -8.88
C GLU A 29 2.62 5.27 -7.90
N TYR A 30 3.73 4.71 -7.40
CA TYR A 30 4.66 5.46 -6.54
C TYR A 30 5.35 6.61 -7.27
N THR A 31 5.40 6.61 -8.59
CA THR A 31 5.91 7.78 -9.33
C THR A 31 5.04 9.01 -9.10
N PHE A 32 3.71 8.84 -9.02
CA PHE A 32 2.79 9.91 -8.69
C PHE A 32 2.94 10.34 -7.22
N HIS A 33 3.11 9.40 -6.28
CA HIS A 33 3.35 9.74 -4.88
C HIS A 33 4.62 10.57 -4.69
N TYR A 34 5.70 10.21 -5.40
CA TYR A 34 6.95 10.98 -5.40
C TYR A 34 6.74 12.39 -5.97
N TRP A 35 6.04 12.48 -7.11
CA TRP A 35 5.73 13.76 -7.73
C TRP A 35 4.90 14.66 -6.79
N PHE A 36 3.85 14.10 -6.20
CA PHE A 36 3.00 14.81 -5.25
C PHE A 36 3.79 15.32 -4.05
N TRP A 37 4.67 14.49 -3.49
CA TRP A 37 5.56 14.90 -2.40
C TRP A 37 6.44 16.08 -2.78
N LYS A 38 7.02 16.08 -3.97
CA LYS A 38 7.99 17.10 -4.41
C LYS A 38 7.35 18.41 -4.87
N ASN A 39 6.12 18.37 -5.37
CA ASN A 39 5.50 19.52 -6.04
C ASN A 39 4.29 20.08 -5.28
N GLU A 40 3.47 19.22 -4.66
CA GLU A 40 2.19 19.64 -4.08
C GLU A 40 2.23 19.72 -2.56
N LEU A 41 2.88 18.76 -1.90
CA LEU A 41 2.86 18.65 -0.43
C LEU A 41 3.44 19.89 0.25
N ILE A 42 4.41 20.53 -0.37
CA ILE A 42 5.05 21.74 0.18
C ILE A 42 4.09 22.95 0.26
N ASN A 43 3.04 22.94 -0.55
CA ASN A 43 2.05 24.02 -0.63
C ASN A 43 0.82 23.78 0.25
N MET A 44 0.75 22.63 0.92
CA MET A 44 -0.38 22.24 1.76
C MET A 44 -0.20 22.69 3.21
N ASN A 45 -1.31 22.96 3.89
CA ASN A 45 -1.28 23.28 5.32
C ASN A 45 -1.00 22.02 6.15
N GLU A 46 -0.35 22.18 7.30
CA GLU A 46 0.01 21.08 8.19
C GLU A 46 -1.20 20.29 8.70
N ASN A 47 -2.36 20.92 8.78
CA ASN A 47 -3.60 20.29 9.24
C ASN A 47 -4.46 19.71 8.11
N ASP A 48 -4.00 19.77 6.87
CA ASP A 48 -4.71 19.17 5.75
C ASP A 48 -4.61 17.66 5.80
N TRP A 49 -5.62 16.99 5.25
CA TRP A 49 -5.65 15.55 5.11
C TRP A 49 -5.36 15.14 3.68
N ILE A 50 -4.45 14.19 3.50
CA ILE A 50 -4.14 13.60 2.22
C ILE A 50 -4.54 12.14 2.22
N GLY A 51 -5.29 11.75 1.20
CA GLY A 51 -5.67 10.36 0.97
C GLY A 51 -5.23 9.85 -0.38
N PHE A 52 -4.61 8.68 -0.41
CA PHE A 52 -4.29 7.99 -1.65
C PHE A 52 -5.22 6.81 -1.85
N CYS A 53 -5.69 6.65 -3.09
CA CYS A 53 -6.47 5.52 -3.57
C CYS A 53 -5.73 4.84 -4.72
N ALA A 54 -5.92 3.55 -4.90
CA ALA A 54 -5.53 2.87 -6.13
C ALA A 54 -6.69 2.96 -7.16
N TYR A 55 -6.38 2.84 -8.45
CA TYR A 55 -7.37 3.06 -9.51
C TYR A 55 -8.60 2.10 -9.45
N ARG A 56 -8.52 1.02 -8.70
CA ARG A 56 -9.64 0.07 -8.46
C ARG A 56 -10.07 -0.02 -7.01
N ARG A 57 -9.58 0.86 -6.13
CA ARG A 57 -9.86 0.82 -4.71
C ARG A 57 -10.12 2.23 -4.22
N PHE A 58 -11.21 2.40 -3.52
CA PHE A 58 -11.67 3.69 -3.05
C PHE A 58 -11.99 3.61 -1.56
N TRP A 59 -11.84 4.70 -0.86
CA TRP A 59 -12.36 4.88 0.48
C TRP A 59 -13.88 5.00 0.38
N LEU A 60 -14.60 4.25 1.21
CA LEU A 60 -16.05 4.22 1.18
C LEU A 60 -16.63 4.97 2.38
N ASN A 61 -17.77 5.59 2.16
CA ASN A 61 -18.55 6.20 3.21
C ASN A 61 -19.51 5.15 3.81
N GLU A 62 -19.17 4.62 4.99
CA GLU A 62 -19.93 3.56 5.67
C GLU A 62 -21.39 3.94 5.98
N LYS A 63 -21.67 5.24 6.16
CA LYS A 63 -23.06 5.71 6.43
C LYS A 63 -24.03 5.49 5.25
N LYS A 64 -23.53 5.14 4.07
CA LYS A 64 -24.34 4.95 2.86
C LYS A 64 -24.63 3.50 2.50
N ASP A 65 -24.22 2.54 3.31
CA ASP A 65 -24.52 1.11 3.06
C ASP A 65 -26.04 0.79 3.19
N ASN A 66 -26.80 1.65 3.85
CA ASN A 66 -28.25 1.48 4.04
C ASN A 66 -29.12 2.04 2.90
N ILE A 67 -28.52 2.61 1.86
CA ILE A 67 -29.28 3.13 0.71
C ILE A 67 -29.55 1.98 -0.26
N LYS A 68 -30.82 1.66 -0.47
CA LYS A 68 -31.22 0.68 -1.49
C LYS A 68 -30.70 1.13 -2.88
N ASN A 69 -29.83 0.33 -3.49
CA ASN A 69 -29.22 0.58 -4.80
C ASN A 69 -28.50 1.95 -4.96
N PRO A 70 -27.52 2.29 -4.11
CA PRO A 70 -26.77 3.52 -4.30
C PRO A 70 -25.89 3.38 -5.54
N ASN A 71 -25.79 4.46 -6.32
CA ASN A 71 -24.76 4.55 -7.34
C ASN A 71 -23.38 4.42 -6.68
N PHE A 72 -22.43 3.72 -7.33
CA PHE A 72 -21.10 3.52 -6.79
C PHE A 72 -20.42 4.86 -6.40
N GLN A 73 -20.61 5.92 -7.20
CA GLN A 73 -20.07 7.25 -6.93
C GLN A 73 -20.59 7.87 -5.63
N ASP A 74 -21.81 7.52 -5.20
CA ASP A 74 -22.39 8.02 -3.95
C ASP A 74 -21.79 7.36 -2.71
N LYS A 75 -21.17 6.18 -2.90
CA LYS A 75 -20.48 5.46 -1.84
C LYS A 75 -19.04 5.92 -1.63
N ILE A 76 -18.45 6.59 -2.60
CA ILE A 76 -17.06 7.06 -2.49
C ILE A 76 -16.99 8.15 -1.41
N LEU A 77 -15.99 8.02 -0.55
CA LEU A 77 -15.69 9.02 0.46
C LEU A 77 -15.18 10.31 -0.21
N LYS A 78 -15.92 11.40 0.00
CA LYS A 78 -15.57 12.72 -0.56
C LYS A 78 -14.94 13.66 0.47
N GLN A 79 -15.15 13.39 1.75
CA GLN A 79 -14.65 14.19 2.86
C GLN A 79 -14.19 13.28 3.98
N VAL A 80 -13.21 13.72 4.74
CA VAL A 80 -12.72 12.99 5.91
C VAL A 80 -13.82 12.95 6.96
N PRO A 81 -14.24 11.76 7.42
CA PRO A 81 -15.24 11.64 8.47
C PRO A 81 -14.75 12.23 9.79
N GLU A 82 -15.65 12.82 10.58
CA GLU A 82 -15.28 13.46 11.84
C GLU A 82 -14.55 12.49 12.79
N PHE A 83 -15.03 11.24 12.87
CA PHE A 83 -14.43 10.23 13.75
C PHE A 83 -13.02 9.76 13.32
N TRP A 84 -12.54 10.14 12.12
CA TRP A 84 -11.16 9.88 11.71
C TRP A 84 -10.19 10.91 12.28
N LYS A 85 -10.67 12.08 12.68
CA LYS A 85 -9.83 13.19 13.18
C LYS A 85 -9.11 12.86 14.48
N ASP A 86 -9.58 11.86 15.23
CA ASP A 86 -8.91 11.35 16.42
C ASP A 86 -7.68 10.47 16.10
N TYR A 87 -7.47 10.14 14.83
CA TYR A 87 -6.36 9.30 14.38
C TYR A 87 -5.39 10.10 13.53
N GLN A 88 -4.12 9.76 13.61
CA GLN A 88 -3.08 10.39 12.80
C GLN A 88 -3.05 9.81 11.38
N VAL A 89 -3.29 8.50 11.25
CA VAL A 89 -3.24 7.77 9.99
C VAL A 89 -4.37 6.75 9.94
N ILE A 90 -5.05 6.69 8.80
CA ILE A 90 -6.03 5.67 8.48
C ILE A 90 -5.46 4.77 7.39
N LEU A 91 -5.44 3.48 7.64
CA LEU A 91 -4.96 2.47 6.70
C LEU A 91 -6.12 1.60 6.22
N GLY A 92 -5.95 0.97 5.05
CA GLY A 92 -6.90 -0.02 4.55
C GLY A 92 -6.98 -1.26 5.46
N ASN A 93 -7.97 -2.09 5.23
CA ASN A 93 -8.18 -3.31 6.03
C ASN A 93 -6.99 -4.26 5.94
N LYS A 94 -6.66 -4.90 7.06
CA LYS A 94 -5.61 -5.92 7.13
C LYS A 94 -6.00 -7.18 6.36
N ILE A 95 -5.05 -7.71 5.60
CA ILE A 95 -5.16 -9.02 4.97
C ILE A 95 -4.51 -10.06 5.90
N GLN A 96 -5.27 -11.10 6.22
CA GLN A 96 -4.78 -12.25 6.98
C GLN A 96 -4.21 -13.30 6.04
N VAL A 97 -2.89 -13.45 6.02
CA VAL A 97 -2.22 -14.44 5.14
C VAL A 97 -2.37 -15.87 5.64
N SER A 98 -2.66 -16.06 6.92
CA SER A 98 -2.91 -17.38 7.52
C SER A 98 -4.15 -18.07 6.93
N ASN A 99 -5.12 -17.30 6.40
CA ASN A 99 -6.40 -17.82 5.88
C ASN A 99 -6.36 -18.34 4.44
N ILE A 100 -5.18 -18.46 3.85
CA ILE A 100 -5.03 -18.97 2.49
C ILE A 100 -5.56 -20.40 2.39
N LYS A 101 -6.40 -20.66 1.36
CA LYS A 101 -6.95 -21.96 1.08
C LYS A 101 -5.84 -22.97 0.73
N TRP A 102 -5.91 -24.18 1.27
CA TRP A 102 -4.94 -25.25 1.03
C TRP A 102 -4.70 -25.55 -0.45
N ILE A 103 -5.73 -25.49 -1.28
CA ILE A 103 -5.61 -25.68 -2.75
C ILE A 103 -4.61 -24.71 -3.34
N LYS A 104 -4.59 -23.44 -2.87
CA LYS A 104 -3.61 -22.44 -3.35
C LYS A 104 -2.19 -22.77 -2.89
N ILE A 105 -2.03 -23.26 -1.66
CA ILE A 105 -0.73 -23.67 -1.14
C ILE A 105 -0.19 -24.86 -1.94
N LEU A 106 -1.01 -25.85 -2.20
CA LEU A 106 -0.62 -27.01 -3.01
C LEU A 106 -0.29 -26.63 -4.46
N LYS A 107 -0.98 -25.64 -5.02
CA LYS A 107 -0.74 -25.19 -6.41
C LYS A 107 0.51 -24.31 -6.53
N TYR A 108 0.69 -23.36 -5.65
CA TYR A 108 1.71 -22.30 -5.77
C TYR A 108 2.81 -22.35 -4.70
N GLY A 109 2.57 -23.02 -3.59
CA GLY A 109 3.41 -22.96 -2.40
C GLY A 109 4.20 -24.23 -2.10
N LYS A 110 4.28 -25.19 -3.01
CA LYS A 110 4.99 -26.49 -2.75
C LYS A 110 6.43 -26.24 -2.31
N THR A 111 7.17 -25.46 -3.06
CA THR A 111 8.58 -25.16 -2.76
C THR A 111 8.72 -24.35 -1.47
N SER A 112 7.83 -23.37 -1.25
CA SER A 112 7.81 -22.57 -0.01
C SER A 112 7.47 -23.42 1.21
N LEU A 113 6.61 -24.43 1.04
CA LEU A 113 6.26 -25.37 2.11
C LEU A 113 7.40 -26.34 2.43
N LEU A 114 8.15 -26.79 1.40
CA LEU A 114 9.36 -27.60 1.61
C LEU A 114 10.44 -26.82 2.37
N ASN A 115 10.61 -25.54 2.05
CA ASN A 115 11.57 -24.67 2.72
C ASN A 115 11.12 -24.26 4.13
N ASN A 116 9.81 -24.22 4.38
CA ASN A 116 9.24 -23.93 5.69
C ASN A 116 8.09 -24.90 6.04
N PRO A 117 8.39 -26.13 6.47
CA PRO A 117 7.37 -27.14 6.77
C PRO A 117 6.41 -26.72 7.90
N LYS A 118 6.86 -25.85 8.82
CA LYS A 118 6.02 -25.33 9.91
C LYS A 118 4.81 -24.54 9.38
N ALA A 119 4.88 -23.97 8.18
CA ALA A 119 3.77 -23.27 7.53
C ALA A 119 2.61 -24.20 7.11
N PHE A 120 2.78 -25.51 7.26
CA PHE A 120 1.66 -26.46 7.24
C PHE A 120 0.56 -26.02 8.22
N PHE A 121 0.93 -25.61 9.41
CA PHE A 121 -0.02 -25.08 10.39
C PHE A 121 -0.33 -23.61 10.12
N LYS A 122 -1.63 -23.26 10.09
CA LYS A 122 -2.08 -21.87 9.79
C LYS A 122 -1.39 -20.81 10.65
N LYS A 123 -1.20 -21.08 11.94
CA LYS A 123 -0.58 -20.15 12.89
C LYS A 123 0.88 -19.77 12.55
N ASN A 124 1.56 -20.61 11.78
CA ASN A 124 2.97 -20.41 11.41
C ASN A 124 3.14 -19.82 10.01
N ARG A 125 2.05 -19.44 9.33
CA ARG A 125 2.10 -18.79 8.01
C ARG A 125 2.37 -17.33 8.19
N SER A 126 3.56 -16.92 7.82
CA SER A 126 4.00 -15.52 7.86
C SER A 126 3.73 -14.77 6.55
N ILE A 127 3.91 -13.45 6.58
CA ILE A 127 3.89 -12.60 5.38
C ILE A 127 4.93 -13.09 4.38
N LYS A 128 6.15 -13.42 4.86
CA LYS A 128 7.22 -13.96 4.02
C LYS A 128 6.80 -15.25 3.32
N PHE A 129 6.22 -16.20 4.04
CA PHE A 129 5.72 -17.45 3.43
C PHE A 129 4.71 -17.16 2.31
N HIS A 130 3.78 -16.23 2.57
CA HIS A 130 2.78 -15.83 1.57
C HIS A 130 3.42 -15.20 0.35
N PHE A 131 4.39 -14.31 0.54
CA PHE A 131 5.09 -13.64 -0.55
C PHE A 131 5.88 -14.65 -1.39
N ASP A 132 6.68 -15.50 -0.75
CA ASP A 132 7.51 -16.51 -1.41
C ASP A 132 6.66 -17.47 -2.26
N MET A 133 5.46 -17.79 -1.80
CA MET A 133 4.53 -18.66 -2.52
C MET A 133 4.11 -18.09 -3.88
N PHE A 134 3.94 -16.77 -3.99
CA PHE A 134 3.45 -16.11 -5.21
C PHE A 134 4.55 -15.48 -6.07
N HIS A 135 5.65 -15.08 -5.47
CA HIS A 135 6.71 -14.30 -6.13
C HIS A 135 8.05 -15.04 -6.22
N GLY A 136 8.15 -16.21 -5.60
CA GLY A 136 9.36 -17.04 -5.57
C GLY A 136 10.19 -16.87 -4.29
N ASN A 137 10.80 -17.99 -3.89
CA ASN A 137 11.59 -18.05 -2.66
C ASN A 137 12.82 -17.13 -2.73
N GLY A 138 13.07 -16.39 -1.66
CA GLY A 138 14.21 -15.50 -1.50
C GLY A 138 14.12 -14.17 -2.26
N VAL A 139 13.03 -13.91 -3.01
CA VAL A 139 12.85 -12.61 -3.69
C VAL A 139 12.63 -11.51 -2.66
N LEU A 140 11.82 -11.77 -1.62
CA LEU A 140 11.62 -10.82 -0.53
C LEU A 140 12.91 -10.55 0.25
N ASP A 141 13.73 -11.57 0.49
CA ASP A 141 15.03 -11.40 1.17
C ASP A 141 15.97 -10.50 0.38
N LYS A 142 15.99 -10.64 -0.94
CA LYS A 142 16.76 -9.73 -1.81
C LYS A 142 16.26 -8.30 -1.74
N ALA A 143 14.95 -8.10 -1.70
CA ALA A 143 14.35 -6.77 -1.55
C ALA A 143 14.68 -6.16 -0.18
N ILE A 144 14.61 -6.96 0.89
CA ILE A 144 14.99 -6.52 2.25
C ILE A 144 16.45 -6.07 2.30
N ASN A 145 17.35 -6.77 1.62
CA ASN A 145 18.76 -6.43 1.62
C ASN A 145 19.09 -5.10 0.92
N VAL A 146 18.16 -4.53 0.16
CA VAL A 146 18.29 -3.19 -0.46
C VAL A 146 17.88 -2.06 0.51
N LEU A 147 17.17 -2.38 1.60
CA LEU A 147 16.80 -1.41 2.60
C LEU A 147 18.02 -0.91 3.40
N ASN A 148 17.88 0.28 3.99
CA ASN A 148 18.85 0.80 4.94
C ASN A 148 19.03 -0.17 6.11
N GLU A 149 20.21 -0.19 6.71
CA GLU A 149 20.53 -1.13 7.79
C GLU A 149 19.56 -1.02 8.96
N ASN A 150 19.19 0.19 9.34
CA ASN A 150 18.27 0.45 10.45
C ASN A 150 16.89 -0.15 10.24
N ASP A 151 16.39 -0.15 9.00
CA ASP A 151 15.04 -0.64 8.67
C ASP A 151 15.03 -2.14 8.34
N ARG A 152 16.19 -2.69 7.98
CA ARG A 152 16.34 -4.04 7.42
C ARG A 152 15.94 -5.12 8.41
N GLU A 153 16.45 -5.04 9.64
CA GLU A 153 16.19 -6.05 10.67
C GLU A 153 14.73 -6.00 11.13
N ASP A 154 14.20 -4.82 11.40
CA ASP A 154 12.81 -4.62 11.80
C ASP A 154 11.84 -5.14 10.74
N PHE A 155 12.11 -4.83 9.46
CA PHE A 155 11.26 -5.30 8.37
C PHE A 155 11.39 -6.81 8.16
N ARG A 156 12.60 -7.37 8.32
CA ARG A 156 12.82 -8.82 8.26
C ARG A 156 12.06 -9.54 9.37
N ASP A 157 12.14 -9.03 10.59
CA ASP A 157 11.38 -9.60 11.71
C ASP A 157 9.88 -9.49 11.47
N PHE A 158 9.41 -8.31 11.06
CA PHE A 158 8.00 -8.09 10.75
C PHE A 158 7.45 -9.10 9.75
N VAL A 159 8.10 -9.34 8.63
CA VAL A 159 7.60 -10.25 7.59
C VAL A 159 7.70 -11.73 7.96
N ASN A 160 8.62 -12.09 8.87
CA ASN A 160 8.78 -13.47 9.34
C ASN A 160 7.82 -13.83 10.47
N THR A 161 7.49 -12.88 11.34
CA THR A 161 6.69 -13.14 12.55
C THR A 161 5.20 -12.84 12.36
N ASN A 162 4.87 -11.82 11.56
CA ASN A 162 3.47 -11.41 11.36
C ASN A 162 2.76 -12.24 10.28
N ASN A 163 1.46 -12.40 10.49
CA ASN A 163 0.56 -13.12 9.58
C ASN A 163 -0.50 -12.24 8.95
N SER A 164 -0.37 -10.91 9.08
CA SER A 164 -1.27 -9.94 8.49
C SER A 164 -0.53 -8.65 8.11
N TYR A 165 -1.01 -7.98 7.08
CA TYR A 165 -0.51 -6.68 6.64
C TYR A 165 -1.61 -5.86 5.97
N ASN A 166 -1.41 -4.54 5.92
CA ASN A 166 -2.30 -3.65 5.17
C ASN A 166 -1.89 -3.66 3.71
N GLN A 167 -2.82 -4.08 2.84
CA GLN A 167 -2.53 -4.20 1.42
C GLN A 167 -2.65 -2.86 0.70
N GLY A 168 -1.68 -2.60 -0.17
CA GLY A 168 -1.70 -1.48 -1.11
C GLY A 168 -1.23 -0.16 -0.49
N ASN A 169 -1.19 0.84 -1.35
CA ASN A 169 -0.68 2.18 -1.06
C ASN A 169 -1.78 3.12 -0.54
N MET A 170 -2.89 2.54 -0.08
CA MET A 170 -4.03 3.31 0.43
C MET A 170 -3.76 3.74 1.86
N SER A 171 -3.63 5.03 2.04
CA SER A 171 -3.52 5.66 3.35
C SER A 171 -4.15 7.04 3.31
N VAL A 172 -4.69 7.46 4.44
CA VAL A 172 -5.16 8.84 4.66
C VAL A 172 -4.48 9.33 5.93
N SER A 173 -3.83 10.47 5.87
CA SER A 173 -3.08 11.03 7.01
C SER A 173 -3.03 12.55 6.96
N TYR A 174 -2.70 13.17 8.08
CA TYR A 174 -2.31 14.57 8.10
C TYR A 174 -1.01 14.80 7.31
N THR A 175 -0.89 15.97 6.71
CA THR A 175 0.28 16.37 5.90
C THR A 175 1.58 16.41 6.72
N HIS A 176 1.53 16.90 7.95
CA HIS A 176 2.72 17.04 8.80
C HIS A 176 3.42 15.71 9.13
N LEU A 177 2.69 14.62 9.27
CA LEU A 177 3.28 13.30 9.54
C LEU A 177 4.20 12.85 8.40
N ARG A 178 3.79 13.09 7.16
CA ARG A 178 4.59 12.74 5.98
C ARG A 178 5.81 13.64 5.80
N ALA A 179 5.73 14.90 6.20
CA ALA A 179 6.85 15.83 6.14
C ALA A 179 7.98 15.45 7.12
N HIS A 180 7.65 14.86 8.27
CA HIS A 180 8.63 14.40 9.24
C HIS A 180 9.37 13.14 8.78
N GLU A 181 8.69 12.17 8.20
CA GLU A 181 9.30 10.94 7.70
C GLU A 181 10.26 11.19 6.52
N THR A 182 10.06 12.27 5.77
CA THR A 182 10.88 12.59 4.59
C THR A 182 12.09 13.49 4.88
N ARG A 183 12.22 14.03 6.09
CA ARG A 183 13.38 14.85 6.49
C ARG A 183 14.61 14.05 6.93
N HIS A 184 14.49 12.74 7.03
CA HIS A 184 15.59 11.85 7.50
C HIS A 184 16.25 11.04 6.38
N TYR A 185 15.98 11.36 5.09
CA TYR A 185 16.62 10.69 3.94
C TYR A 185 17.29 11.69 3.00
#